data_92984ddf9343aacc81ad543401f032e6
#
_entry.id   92984ddf9343aacc81ad543401f032e6
#
_cell.length_a   1.000
_cell.length_b   1.000
_cell.length_c   1.000
_cell.angle_alpha   90.00
_cell.angle_beta   90.00
_cell.angle_gamma   90.00
#
_symmetry.space_group_name_H-M   'P 1'
#
loop_
_entity.id
_entity.type
_entity.pdbx_description
1 polymer ?
#
loop_
_entity_poly.entity_id
_entity_poly.type
_entity_poly.pdbx_seq_one_letter_code
_entity_poly.pdbx_strand_id
1 'polypeptide(L)'
;MKKEISIPENVPEDVSKHIKIWNSASGQYIDGSEVEVNTRHEILEVDAYIHITSPIRRLVDLLNIIKFQQNTNMIYLSENASKFYDNWINELEYINVTMRAIRKVQCDCSLLDLCTNNPEVMEKIYDGYAFDKIHRNDGLYQYIVYLPELKLASRITLRENIENYQKCSFKLYLFFDEDNFKKKIRLQMQN
;
A
#
# COMPACT_ATOMS: atom_id res chain seq x y z
N MET A 1 7.69 9.73 11.45
CA MET A 1 9.05 9.17 11.15
C MET A 1 8.86 7.92 10.29
N LYS A 2 9.06 8.01 8.97
CA LYS A 2 9.22 6.77 8.18
C LYS A 2 10.53 6.13 8.64
N LYS A 3 10.45 4.93 9.22
CA LYS A 3 11.64 4.12 9.48
C LYS A 3 12.34 3.89 8.14
N GLU A 4 13.60 4.21 8.04
CA GLU A 4 14.46 3.72 6.96
C GLU A 4 14.33 2.19 6.96
N ILE A 5 13.73 1.64 5.90
CA ILE A 5 13.51 0.21 5.80
C ILE A 5 14.77 -0.36 5.15
N SER A 6 15.70 -0.74 5.99
CA SER A 6 16.86 -1.52 5.56
C SER A 6 16.38 -2.94 5.19
N ILE A 7 16.33 -3.23 3.89
CA ILE A 7 16.06 -4.59 3.40
C ILE A 7 17.39 -5.34 3.41
N PRO A 8 17.45 -6.53 4.05
CA PRO A 8 18.68 -7.31 4.13
C PRO A 8 19.21 -7.70 2.73
N GLU A 9 20.53 -7.79 2.58
CA GLU A 9 21.19 -8.13 1.30
C GLU A 9 20.87 -9.55 0.79
N ASN A 10 20.47 -10.45 1.68
CA ASN A 10 20.07 -11.82 1.34
C ASN A 10 18.68 -11.93 0.70
N VAL A 11 17.91 -10.83 0.60
CA VAL A 11 16.61 -10.80 -0.07
C VAL A 11 16.84 -10.62 -1.57
N PRO A 12 16.23 -11.46 -2.43
CA PRO A 12 16.37 -11.34 -3.88
C PRO A 12 16.02 -9.93 -4.39
N GLU A 13 16.70 -9.48 -5.43
CA GLU A 13 16.58 -8.12 -5.95
C GLU A 13 15.16 -7.79 -6.41
N ASP A 14 14.47 -8.72 -7.08
CA ASP A 14 13.09 -8.59 -7.54
C ASP A 14 12.11 -8.43 -6.36
N VAL A 15 12.33 -9.17 -5.26
CA VAL A 15 11.57 -9.05 -4.00
C VAL A 15 11.85 -7.71 -3.35
N SER A 16 13.10 -7.32 -3.23
CA SER A 16 13.50 -6.01 -2.67
C SER A 16 12.87 -4.86 -3.44
N LYS A 17 12.90 -4.92 -4.77
CA LYS A 17 12.27 -3.94 -5.64
C LYS A 17 10.75 -3.87 -5.42
N HIS A 18 10.08 -5.03 -5.31
CA HIS A 18 8.65 -5.07 -5.03
C HIS A 18 8.31 -4.45 -3.67
N ILE A 19 9.06 -4.80 -2.63
CA ILE A 19 8.86 -4.26 -1.27
C ILE A 19 9.06 -2.73 -1.26
N LYS A 20 10.08 -2.22 -1.96
CA LYS A 20 10.29 -0.77 -2.12
C LYS A 20 9.10 -0.11 -2.82
N ILE A 21 8.59 -0.69 -3.91
CA ILE A 21 7.40 -0.21 -4.61
C ILE A 21 6.17 -0.24 -3.68
N TRP A 22 5.98 -1.33 -2.94
CA TRP A 22 4.88 -1.45 -1.98
C TRP A 22 4.93 -0.35 -0.92
N ASN A 23 6.08 -0.14 -0.30
CA ASN A 23 6.28 0.88 0.73
C ASN A 23 6.10 2.30 0.17
N SER A 24 6.59 2.56 -1.03
CA SER A 24 6.38 3.82 -1.72
C SER A 24 4.90 4.04 -2.07
N ALA A 25 4.24 2.99 -2.55
CA ALA A 25 2.81 3.04 -2.88
C ALA A 25 1.92 3.14 -1.64
N SER A 26 2.36 2.71 -0.46
CA SER A 26 1.71 2.91 0.84
C SER A 26 2.02 4.27 1.46
N GLY A 27 2.72 5.14 0.72
CA GLY A 27 3.02 6.51 1.14
C GLY A 27 1.77 7.27 1.54
N GLN A 28 1.91 8.12 2.54
CA GLN A 28 0.87 9.04 2.98
C GLN A 28 1.09 10.40 2.32
N TYR A 29 0.00 11.04 1.95
CA TYR A 29 0.02 12.46 1.65
C TYR A 29 0.12 13.23 2.96
N ILE A 30 0.98 14.23 2.97
CA ILE A 30 1.22 15.12 4.12
C ILE A 30 1.14 16.54 3.63
N ASP A 31 0.78 17.46 4.51
CA ASP A 31 0.89 18.87 4.22
C ASP A 31 2.37 19.26 4.20
N GLY A 32 2.83 19.82 3.09
CA GLY A 32 4.22 20.24 2.90
C GLY A 32 4.63 21.44 3.76
N SER A 33 3.70 22.09 4.45
CA SER A 33 4.00 23.13 5.43
C SER A 33 4.50 22.56 6.77
N GLU A 34 4.33 21.27 7.03
CA GLU A 34 4.89 20.56 8.18
C GLU A 34 6.38 20.26 7.94
N VAL A 35 7.25 21.18 8.33
CA VAL A 35 8.66 21.32 7.91
C VAL A 35 9.61 20.18 8.35
N GLU A 36 9.20 19.27 9.20
CA GLU A 36 10.08 18.21 9.75
C GLU A 36 9.92 16.83 9.07
N VAL A 37 9.17 16.74 7.99
CA VAL A 37 8.88 15.47 7.35
C VAL A 37 9.88 15.16 6.26
N ASN A 38 10.48 13.96 6.33
CA ASN A 38 11.31 13.44 5.23
C ASN A 38 10.43 13.25 3.98
N THR A 39 10.61 14.14 3.00
CA THR A 39 9.88 14.17 1.72
C THR A 39 10.58 13.35 0.63
N ARG A 40 11.74 12.76 0.91
CA ARG A 40 12.54 12.01 -0.06
C ARG A 40 11.75 10.84 -0.65
N HIS A 41 11.80 10.73 -1.97
CA HIS A 41 11.24 9.62 -2.71
C HIS A 41 12.35 8.60 -3.04
N GLU A 42 12.41 7.50 -2.29
CA GLU A 42 13.51 6.53 -2.35
C GLU A 42 13.73 5.90 -3.73
N ILE A 43 12.65 5.61 -4.48
CA ILE A 43 12.76 4.95 -5.81
C ILE A 43 13.29 5.91 -6.87
N LEU A 44 12.90 7.18 -6.80
CA LEU A 44 13.33 8.20 -7.76
C LEU A 44 14.59 8.94 -7.30
N GLU A 45 15.04 8.68 -6.07
CA GLU A 45 16.21 9.29 -5.44
C GLU A 45 16.18 10.83 -5.45
N VAL A 46 14.97 11.41 -5.34
CA VAL A 46 14.75 12.86 -5.28
C VAL A 46 14.35 13.29 -3.87
N ASP A 47 14.80 14.47 -3.44
CA ASP A 47 14.55 14.96 -2.09
C ASP A 47 13.09 15.32 -1.82
N ALA A 48 12.33 15.64 -2.87
CA ALA A 48 10.91 15.90 -2.79
C ALA A 48 10.20 15.42 -4.05
N TYR A 49 9.00 14.89 -3.88
CA TYR A 49 8.16 14.43 -4.99
C TYR A 49 6.70 14.77 -4.73
N ILE A 50 6.06 15.39 -5.70
CA ILE A 50 4.63 15.70 -5.65
C ILE A 50 3.89 15.09 -6.84
N HIS A 51 2.67 14.70 -6.63
CA HIS A 51 1.78 14.24 -7.68
C HIS A 51 1.03 15.43 -8.29
N ILE A 52 1.17 15.63 -9.62
CA ILE A 52 0.49 16.71 -10.36
C ILE A 52 -0.06 16.27 -11.72
N THR A 53 0.15 15.00 -12.10
CA THR A 53 -0.04 14.56 -13.50
C THR A 53 -1.43 14.02 -13.80
N SER A 54 -2.27 13.80 -12.81
CA SER A 54 -3.57 13.15 -13.00
C SER A 54 -4.71 13.77 -12.18
N PRO A 55 -4.95 15.09 -12.29
CA PRO A 55 -5.90 15.82 -11.44
C PRO A 55 -7.37 15.39 -11.63
N ILE A 56 -7.71 14.80 -12.77
CA ILE A 56 -9.08 14.33 -13.04
C ILE A 56 -9.46 13.14 -12.15
N ARG A 57 -8.50 12.29 -11.80
CA ARG A 57 -8.74 11.06 -11.04
C ARG A 57 -8.08 11.01 -9.66
N ARG A 58 -7.22 11.97 -9.35
CA ARG A 58 -6.56 12.10 -8.05
C ARG A 58 -6.74 13.50 -7.50
N LEU A 59 -7.54 13.61 -6.45
CA LEU A 59 -7.82 14.89 -5.80
C LEU A 59 -6.53 15.60 -5.33
N VAL A 60 -5.57 14.85 -4.79
CA VAL A 60 -4.29 15.42 -4.34
C VAL A 60 -3.52 16.08 -5.48
N ASP A 61 -3.55 15.53 -6.69
CA ASP A 61 -2.92 16.17 -7.86
C ASP A 61 -3.56 17.53 -8.15
N LEU A 62 -4.88 17.63 -8.04
CA LEU A 62 -5.60 18.90 -8.20
C LEU A 62 -5.18 19.89 -7.11
N LEU A 63 -5.15 19.47 -5.84
CA LEU A 63 -4.74 20.32 -4.73
C LEU A 63 -3.30 20.82 -4.91
N ASN A 64 -2.39 19.95 -5.33
CA ASN A 64 -1.00 20.33 -5.62
C ASN A 64 -0.88 21.33 -6.77
N ILE A 65 -1.67 21.16 -7.85
CA ILE A 65 -1.70 22.12 -8.97
C ILE A 65 -2.20 23.49 -8.48
N ILE A 66 -3.28 23.52 -7.73
CA ILE A 66 -3.85 24.75 -7.15
C ILE A 66 -2.78 25.44 -6.30
N LYS A 67 -2.13 24.71 -5.40
CA LYS A 67 -1.08 25.27 -4.52
C LYS A 67 0.11 25.79 -5.29
N PHE A 68 0.56 25.04 -6.30
CA PHE A 68 1.65 25.47 -7.19
C PHE A 68 1.31 26.79 -7.91
N GLN A 69 0.11 26.89 -8.50
CA GLN A 69 -0.34 28.08 -9.21
C GLN A 69 -0.52 29.29 -8.29
N GLN A 70 -0.99 29.09 -7.04
CA GLN A 70 -1.03 30.15 -6.04
C GLN A 70 0.36 30.66 -5.67
N ASN A 71 1.29 29.73 -5.34
CA ASN A 71 2.65 30.09 -4.92
C ASN A 71 3.45 30.78 -6.02
N THR A 72 3.10 30.53 -7.28
CA THR A 72 3.71 31.22 -8.45
C THR A 72 2.94 32.45 -8.91
N ASN A 73 1.92 32.88 -8.16
CA ASN A 73 1.05 34.03 -8.48
C ASN A 73 0.36 33.93 -9.85
N MET A 74 0.13 32.73 -10.35
CA MET A 74 -0.59 32.49 -11.61
C MET A 74 -2.10 32.64 -11.45
N ILE A 75 -2.62 32.34 -10.26
CA ILE A 75 -4.05 32.43 -9.95
C ILE A 75 -4.28 33.04 -8.56
N TYR A 76 -5.45 33.65 -8.41
CA TYR A 76 -6.01 34.05 -7.13
C TYR A 76 -7.31 33.28 -6.93
N LEU A 77 -7.44 32.58 -5.81
CA LEU A 77 -8.66 31.82 -5.52
C LEU A 77 -9.78 32.76 -5.05
N SER A 78 -11.00 32.49 -5.50
CA SER A 78 -12.18 33.05 -4.89
C SER A 78 -12.36 32.47 -3.48
N GLU A 79 -13.20 33.12 -2.66
CA GLU A 79 -13.49 32.64 -1.30
C GLU A 79 -14.00 31.18 -1.28
N ASN A 80 -14.87 30.83 -2.22
CA ASN A 80 -15.41 29.46 -2.32
C ASN A 80 -14.33 28.46 -2.74
N ALA A 81 -13.43 28.83 -3.63
CA ALA A 81 -12.32 27.97 -4.03
C ALA A 81 -11.29 27.77 -2.92
N SER A 82 -11.03 28.81 -2.11
CA SER A 82 -10.20 28.71 -0.91
C SER A 82 -10.81 27.76 0.11
N LYS A 83 -12.11 27.92 0.42
CA LYS A 83 -12.84 27.01 1.34
C LYS A 83 -12.79 25.56 0.85
N PHE A 84 -12.96 25.31 -0.45
CA PHE A 84 -12.82 23.97 -1.01
C PHE A 84 -11.42 23.40 -0.78
N TYR A 85 -10.38 24.19 -1.07
CA TYR A 85 -8.99 23.78 -0.88
C TYR A 85 -8.70 23.43 0.59
N ASP A 86 -9.04 24.34 1.50
CA ASP A 86 -8.78 24.18 2.95
C ASP A 86 -9.53 22.98 3.52
N ASN A 87 -10.78 22.75 3.11
CA ASN A 87 -11.55 21.58 3.54
C ASN A 87 -10.83 20.28 3.17
N TRP A 88 -10.32 20.15 1.95
CA TRP A 88 -9.65 18.93 1.52
C TRP A 88 -8.24 18.75 2.07
N ILE A 89 -7.52 19.82 2.36
CA ILE A 89 -6.25 19.74 3.09
C ILE A 89 -6.49 19.21 4.52
N ASN A 90 -7.54 19.66 5.18
CA ASN A 90 -7.90 19.16 6.52
C ASN A 90 -8.37 17.68 6.51
N GLU A 91 -8.78 17.16 5.35
CA GLU A 91 -9.25 15.78 5.16
C GLU A 91 -8.15 14.84 4.61
N LEU A 92 -6.87 15.20 4.71
CA LEU A 92 -5.77 14.36 4.18
C LEU A 92 -5.75 12.96 4.80
N GLU A 93 -6.08 12.82 6.09
CA GLU A 93 -6.15 11.48 6.72
C GLU A 93 -7.26 10.62 6.10
N TYR A 94 -8.43 11.20 5.83
CA TYR A 94 -9.50 10.49 5.12
C TYR A 94 -9.05 10.04 3.72
N ILE A 95 -8.36 10.91 2.97
CA ILE A 95 -7.80 10.56 1.65
C ILE A 95 -6.83 9.39 1.79
N ASN A 96 -5.90 9.44 2.75
CA ASN A 96 -4.91 8.41 3.01
C ASN A 96 -5.55 7.06 3.37
N VAL A 97 -6.54 7.07 4.25
CA VAL A 97 -7.29 5.85 4.65
C VAL A 97 -8.03 5.26 3.45
N THR A 98 -8.72 6.10 2.69
CA THR A 98 -9.49 5.67 1.51
C THR A 98 -8.60 5.06 0.45
N MET A 99 -7.46 5.67 0.15
CA MET A 99 -6.49 5.14 -0.82
C MET A 99 -5.94 3.78 -0.40
N ARG A 100 -5.65 3.58 0.89
CA ARG A 100 -5.25 2.27 1.44
C ARG A 100 -6.34 1.21 1.29
N ALA A 101 -7.60 1.60 1.56
CA ALA A 101 -8.75 0.70 1.42
C ALA A 101 -8.97 0.28 -0.04
N ILE A 102 -8.90 1.21 -0.99
CA ILE A 102 -9.03 0.93 -2.43
C ILE A 102 -7.96 -0.06 -2.89
N ARG A 103 -6.69 0.15 -2.53
CA ARG A 103 -5.60 -0.78 -2.89
C ARG A 103 -5.82 -2.18 -2.34
N LYS A 104 -6.28 -2.26 -1.08
CA LYS A 104 -6.61 -3.57 -0.49
C LYS A 104 -7.65 -4.30 -1.31
N VAL A 105 -8.75 -3.61 -1.68
CA VAL A 105 -9.81 -4.20 -2.50
C VAL A 105 -9.26 -4.63 -3.87
N GLN A 106 -8.44 -3.80 -4.52
CA GLN A 106 -7.82 -4.15 -5.79
C GLN A 106 -6.96 -5.41 -5.71
N CYS A 107 -6.11 -5.52 -4.67
CA CYS A 107 -5.31 -6.73 -4.44
C CYS A 107 -6.19 -7.96 -4.20
N ASP A 108 -7.22 -7.83 -3.36
CA ASP A 108 -8.16 -8.93 -3.06
C ASP A 108 -8.91 -9.38 -4.33
N CYS A 109 -9.35 -8.43 -5.18
CA CYS A 109 -10.00 -8.73 -6.45
C CYS A 109 -9.05 -9.41 -7.45
N SER A 110 -7.83 -8.92 -7.60
CA SER A 110 -6.84 -9.50 -8.51
C SER A 110 -6.49 -10.93 -8.12
N LEU A 111 -6.37 -11.19 -6.81
CA LEU A 111 -6.11 -12.53 -6.30
C LEU A 111 -7.30 -13.47 -6.51
N LEU A 112 -8.52 -12.99 -6.29
CA LEU A 112 -9.74 -13.76 -6.54
C LEU A 112 -9.89 -14.08 -8.03
N ASP A 113 -9.67 -13.12 -8.91
CA ASP A 113 -9.72 -13.28 -10.36
C ASP A 113 -8.71 -14.35 -10.82
N LEU A 114 -7.45 -14.26 -10.37
CA LEU A 114 -6.43 -15.23 -10.68
C LEU A 114 -6.85 -16.66 -10.27
N CYS A 115 -7.32 -16.84 -9.03
CA CYS A 115 -7.70 -18.16 -8.52
C CYS A 115 -9.00 -18.70 -9.14
N THR A 116 -9.87 -17.83 -9.62
CA THR A 116 -11.11 -18.24 -10.30
C THR A 116 -10.83 -18.70 -11.72
N ASN A 117 -9.96 -17.99 -12.44
CA ASN A 117 -9.60 -18.30 -13.82
C ASN A 117 -8.59 -19.45 -13.92
N ASN A 118 -7.77 -19.66 -12.88
CA ASN A 118 -6.72 -20.70 -12.83
C ASN A 118 -6.80 -21.43 -11.47
N PRO A 119 -7.77 -22.33 -11.25
CA PRO A 119 -7.95 -23.03 -9.96
C PRO A 119 -6.72 -23.82 -9.49
N GLU A 120 -5.90 -24.30 -10.42
CA GLU A 120 -4.66 -25.04 -10.16
C GLU A 120 -3.63 -24.22 -9.38
N VAL A 121 -3.76 -22.88 -9.37
CA VAL A 121 -2.92 -21.99 -8.54
C VAL A 121 -3.10 -22.27 -7.05
N MET A 122 -4.29 -22.72 -6.63
CA MET A 122 -4.56 -23.04 -5.22
C MET A 122 -4.05 -24.43 -4.80
N GLU A 123 -3.65 -25.27 -5.75
CA GLU A 123 -3.10 -26.61 -5.45
C GLU A 123 -1.59 -26.56 -5.15
N LYS A 124 -0.92 -25.50 -5.56
CA LYS A 124 0.53 -25.32 -5.41
C LYS A 124 0.90 -24.68 -4.07
N ILE A 125 2.14 -24.93 -3.68
CA ILE A 125 2.81 -24.25 -2.58
C ILE A 125 3.77 -23.24 -3.20
N TYR A 126 3.76 -22.02 -2.68
CA TYR A 126 4.56 -20.89 -3.16
C TYR A 126 5.53 -20.44 -2.09
N ASP A 127 6.74 -20.13 -2.50
CA ASP A 127 7.65 -19.36 -1.67
C ASP A 127 7.19 -17.90 -1.59
N GLY A 128 7.21 -17.35 -0.39
CA GLY A 128 6.83 -15.96 -0.17
C GLY A 128 7.69 -15.30 0.89
N TYR A 129 7.74 -13.98 0.84
CA TYR A 129 8.51 -13.15 1.76
C TYR A 129 7.54 -12.30 2.59
N ALA A 130 7.60 -12.48 3.91
CA ALA A 130 6.77 -11.71 4.84
C ALA A 130 7.44 -10.40 5.21
N PHE A 131 6.70 -9.29 5.22
CA PHE A 131 7.20 -7.97 5.60
C PHE A 131 6.05 -7.11 6.17
N ASP A 132 6.34 -5.87 6.57
CA ASP A 132 5.37 -4.94 7.16
C ASP A 132 4.64 -5.54 8.37
N LYS A 133 5.42 -6.12 9.28
CA LYS A 133 4.94 -6.78 10.49
C LYS A 133 4.25 -5.80 11.42
N ILE A 134 3.03 -6.12 11.81
CA ILE A 134 2.23 -5.39 12.79
C ILE A 134 1.83 -6.34 13.91
N HIS A 135 2.18 -6.01 15.14
CA HIS A 135 1.64 -6.69 16.33
C HIS A 135 0.27 -6.09 16.66
N ARG A 136 -0.75 -6.93 16.66
CA ARG A 136 -2.13 -6.54 16.91
C ARG A 136 -2.47 -6.60 18.40
N ASN A 137 -3.49 -5.87 18.80
CA ASN A 137 -3.96 -5.85 20.21
C ASN A 137 -4.55 -7.19 20.68
N ASP A 138 -4.93 -8.07 19.74
CA ASP A 138 -5.43 -9.43 20.02
C ASP A 138 -4.30 -10.48 20.18
N GLY A 139 -3.05 -10.04 20.21
CA GLY A 139 -1.87 -10.90 20.36
C GLY A 139 -1.46 -11.62 19.07
N LEU A 140 -2.10 -11.33 17.96
CA LEU A 140 -1.75 -11.88 16.65
C LEU A 140 -0.77 -10.96 15.91
N TYR A 141 -0.03 -11.55 14.97
CA TYR A 141 0.86 -10.82 14.07
C TYR A 141 0.24 -10.75 12.68
N GLN A 142 0.24 -9.56 12.10
CA GLN A 142 -0.19 -9.33 10.74
C GLN A 142 1.02 -9.00 9.87
N TYR A 143 1.07 -9.59 8.68
CA TYR A 143 2.12 -9.39 7.68
C TYR A 143 1.51 -9.11 6.32
N ILE A 144 2.30 -8.49 5.46
CA ILE A 144 2.14 -8.57 4.01
C ILE A 144 3.08 -9.67 3.52
N VAL A 145 2.60 -10.57 2.68
CA VAL A 145 3.40 -11.60 2.03
C VAL A 145 3.42 -11.34 0.55
N TYR A 146 4.60 -11.19 -0.02
CA TYR A 146 4.81 -11.15 -1.45
C TYR A 146 5.14 -12.54 -1.98
N LEU A 147 4.42 -12.96 -3.01
CA LEU A 147 4.60 -14.22 -3.73
C LEU A 147 5.24 -13.90 -5.09
N PRO A 148 6.58 -14.07 -5.26
CA PRO A 148 7.28 -13.66 -6.48
C PRO A 148 6.78 -14.37 -7.74
N GLU A 149 6.48 -15.68 -7.65
CA GLU A 149 5.97 -16.47 -8.78
C GLU A 149 4.65 -15.92 -9.33
N LEU A 150 3.77 -15.44 -8.45
CA LEU A 150 2.48 -14.86 -8.82
C LEU A 150 2.53 -13.35 -9.03
N LYS A 151 3.63 -12.70 -8.66
CA LYS A 151 3.80 -11.23 -8.64
C LYS A 151 2.69 -10.52 -7.87
N LEU A 152 2.20 -11.14 -6.81
CA LEU A 152 1.10 -10.66 -5.98
C LEU A 152 1.52 -10.55 -4.52
N ALA A 153 0.93 -9.58 -3.84
CA ALA A 153 1.05 -9.43 -2.40
C ALA A 153 -0.32 -9.63 -1.74
N SER A 154 -0.33 -10.31 -0.61
CA SER A 154 -1.55 -10.52 0.17
C SER A 154 -1.27 -10.41 1.66
N ARG A 155 -2.31 -10.10 2.42
CA ARG A 155 -2.23 -9.98 3.88
C ARG A 155 -2.48 -11.33 4.54
N ILE A 156 -1.66 -11.66 5.55
CA ILE A 156 -1.84 -12.81 6.41
C ILE A 156 -1.84 -12.38 7.88
N THR A 157 -2.57 -13.13 8.71
CA THR A 157 -2.54 -12.99 10.17
C THR A 157 -2.15 -14.33 10.77
N LEU A 158 -1.11 -14.33 11.60
CA LEU A 158 -0.51 -15.51 12.20
C LEU A 158 -0.48 -15.38 13.71
N ARG A 159 -0.43 -16.52 14.42
CA ARG A 159 -0.06 -16.58 15.84
C ARG A 159 1.45 -16.56 16.04
N GLU A 160 2.16 -17.10 15.06
CA GLU A 160 3.62 -17.21 15.09
C GLU A 160 4.26 -15.87 14.78
N ASN A 161 5.33 -15.61 15.51
CA ASN A 161 6.15 -14.42 15.32
C ASN A 161 7.28 -14.76 14.36
N ILE A 162 7.12 -14.44 13.08
CA ILE A 162 8.16 -14.58 12.07
C ILE A 162 8.92 -13.25 11.88
N GLU A 163 10.15 -13.33 11.40
CA GLU A 163 10.95 -12.14 11.14
C GLU A 163 10.54 -11.46 9.81
N ASN A 164 10.71 -10.13 9.75
CA ASN A 164 10.53 -9.44 8.48
C ASN A 164 11.55 -9.94 7.46
N TYR A 165 11.09 -10.08 6.23
CA TYR A 165 11.84 -10.60 5.08
C TYR A 165 12.17 -12.10 5.16
N GLN A 166 11.63 -12.81 6.13
CA GLN A 166 11.76 -14.25 6.20
C GLN A 166 11.03 -14.90 5.04
N LYS A 167 11.73 -15.82 4.36
CA LYS A 167 11.15 -16.68 3.32
C LYS A 167 10.39 -17.82 3.99
N CYS A 168 9.12 -17.98 3.63
CA CYS A 168 8.26 -19.06 4.11
C CYS A 168 7.47 -19.65 2.95
N SER A 169 6.91 -20.83 3.14
CA SER A 169 6.04 -21.47 2.15
C SER A 169 4.58 -21.18 2.44
N PHE A 170 3.81 -20.88 1.40
CA PHE A 170 2.41 -20.51 1.51
C PHE A 170 1.55 -21.26 0.51
N LYS A 171 0.31 -21.54 0.90
CA LYS A 171 -0.73 -22.08 0.02
C LYS A 171 -1.92 -21.13 -0.02
N LEU A 172 -2.51 -20.97 -1.20
CA LEU A 172 -3.74 -20.22 -1.39
C LEU A 172 -4.95 -21.13 -1.14
N TYR A 173 -5.99 -20.60 -0.55
CA TYR A 173 -7.27 -21.30 -0.40
C TYR A 173 -8.44 -20.34 -0.49
N LEU A 174 -9.57 -20.85 -0.98
CA LEU A 174 -10.81 -20.11 -1.03
C LEU A 174 -11.50 -20.20 0.34
N PHE A 175 -11.68 -19.05 0.98
CA PHE A 175 -12.52 -18.89 2.16
C PHE A 175 -13.90 -18.40 1.71
N PHE A 176 -14.93 -19.15 2.07
CA PHE A 176 -16.31 -18.76 1.86
C PHE A 176 -16.96 -18.44 3.19
N ASP A 177 -17.44 -17.23 3.33
CA ASP A 177 -18.21 -16.75 4.47
C ASP A 177 -19.69 -16.89 4.14
N GLU A 178 -20.32 -17.92 4.67
CA GLU A 178 -21.72 -18.25 4.38
C GLU A 178 -22.69 -17.20 4.91
N ASP A 179 -22.38 -16.60 6.07
CA ASP A 179 -23.25 -15.59 6.71
C ASP A 179 -23.30 -14.28 5.91
N ASN A 180 -22.21 -13.93 5.26
CA ASN A 180 -22.09 -12.68 4.48
C ASN A 180 -22.03 -12.92 2.97
N PHE A 181 -22.16 -14.15 2.49
CA PHE A 181 -22.04 -14.55 1.08
C PHE A 181 -20.76 -14.00 0.41
N LYS A 182 -19.65 -13.96 1.16
CA LYS A 182 -18.38 -13.41 0.69
C LYS A 182 -17.37 -14.49 0.39
N LYS A 183 -16.82 -14.45 -0.81
CA LYS A 183 -15.68 -15.27 -1.20
C LYS A 183 -14.39 -14.45 -1.09
N LYS A 184 -13.37 -15.02 -0.46
CA LYS A 184 -12.04 -14.41 -0.34
C LYS A 184 -10.96 -15.46 -0.52
N ILE A 185 -9.91 -15.10 -1.21
CA ILE A 185 -8.70 -15.90 -1.21
C ILE A 185 -7.88 -15.52 0.02
N ARG A 186 -7.38 -16.53 0.69
CA ARG A 186 -6.54 -16.42 1.88
C ARG A 186 -5.23 -17.15 1.66
N LEU A 187 -4.19 -16.67 2.32
CA LEU A 187 -2.92 -17.37 2.44
C LEU A 187 -2.90 -18.19 3.72
N GLN A 188 -2.36 -19.39 3.63
CA GLN A 188 -2.00 -20.22 4.77
C GLN A 188 -0.52 -20.54 4.69
N MET A 189 0.21 -20.25 5.77
CA MET A 189 1.61 -20.66 5.90
C MET A 189 1.67 -22.17 6.04
N GLN A 190 2.60 -22.78 5.34
CA GLN A 190 2.87 -24.22 5.41
C GLN A 190 4.12 -24.42 6.26
N ASN A 191 4.08 -25.35 7.17
CA ASN A 191 5.20 -25.73 8.05
C ASN A 191 6.10 -26.76 7.35
#